data_ac81b389f2406a48c570a31aeec1dea1
#
_entry.id   ac81b389f2406a48c570a31aeec1dea1
#
_cell.length_a   1.000
_cell.length_b   1.000
_cell.length_c   1.000
_cell.angle_alpha   90.00
_cell.angle_beta   90.00
_cell.angle_gamma   90.00
#
_symmetry.space_group_name_H-M   'P 1'
#
loop_
_entity.id
_entity.type
_entity.pdbx_description
1 polymer ?
#
loop_
_entity_poly.entity_id
_entity_poly.type
_entity_poly.pdbx_seq_one_letter_code
_entity_poly.pdbx_strand_id
1 'polypeptide(L)'
;MNVVVIGGAGFIGSHLVDRLLSHDHTVDVIDDLSTGSLANLADARAVGGGLKIHHLDATSTEADSLIGMRRPDVIHVLTTLPPSDQPPAAHARALQVVLAVLEAARRHGVGKVVVAVPATALHGHPTSRALPLKDVDIGQLVPRGVRGVVARASVDLLVAFRDLHAIEFTALAMATVYGPRQRADGGVVGAFVHAATNASAPVIDGDGRQTRDLLYVDDAVDALARAGERGGGLLVNVGTGVQTSVGELWNRIAALVPGASDLLALHGPARSDELARFAISPVRARIHLAWSPWTDLDDGLTRLVEG
;
A
#
# COMPACT_ATOMS: atom_id res chain seq x y z
N MET A 1 8.94 20.52 -1.59
CA MET A 1 9.40 19.61 -2.65
C MET A 1 8.33 19.51 -3.72
N ASN A 2 8.75 19.24 -4.96
CA ASN A 2 7.86 18.85 -6.05
C ASN A 2 7.75 17.32 -6.06
N VAL A 3 6.57 16.79 -5.88
CA VAL A 3 6.34 15.35 -5.75
C VAL A 3 5.38 14.87 -6.83
N VAL A 4 5.70 13.75 -7.47
CA VAL A 4 4.76 13.02 -8.33
C VAL A 4 4.25 11.80 -7.57
N VAL A 5 2.92 11.60 -7.57
CA VAL A 5 2.27 10.42 -6.97
C VAL A 5 1.57 9.63 -8.07
N ILE A 6 2.15 8.47 -8.42
CA ILE A 6 1.54 7.50 -9.33
C ILE A 6 0.53 6.67 -8.54
N GLY A 7 -0.72 6.63 -8.99
CA GLY A 7 -1.82 6.02 -8.24
C GLY A 7 -2.37 6.94 -7.13
N GLY A 8 -2.22 8.26 -7.30
CA GLY A 8 -2.60 9.25 -6.29
C GLY A 8 -4.11 9.44 -6.09
N ALA A 9 -4.96 8.96 -7.00
CA ALA A 9 -6.41 8.94 -6.82
C ALA A 9 -6.94 7.65 -6.17
N GLY A 10 -6.04 6.69 -5.88
CA GLY A 10 -6.34 5.47 -5.15
C GLY A 10 -6.53 5.69 -3.65
N PHE A 11 -6.82 4.60 -2.91
CA PHE A 11 -7.01 4.62 -1.45
C PHE A 11 -5.80 5.24 -0.73
N ILE A 12 -4.65 4.58 -0.71
CA ILE A 12 -3.46 5.07 0.01
C ILE A 12 -2.92 6.36 -0.63
N GLY A 13 -2.95 6.43 -1.98
CA GLY A 13 -2.41 7.56 -2.72
C GLY A 13 -3.10 8.87 -2.40
N SER A 14 -4.43 8.88 -2.24
CA SER A 14 -5.17 10.10 -1.93
C SER A 14 -4.88 10.64 -0.53
N HIS A 15 -4.69 9.76 0.45
CA HIS A 15 -4.23 10.16 1.79
C HIS A 15 -2.80 10.70 1.77
N LEU A 16 -1.92 10.10 0.94
CA LEU A 16 -0.56 10.63 0.77
C LEU A 16 -0.58 12.03 0.13
N VAL A 17 -1.45 12.25 -0.86
CA VAL A 17 -1.64 13.58 -1.48
C VAL A 17 -2.05 14.61 -0.43
N ASP A 18 -3.06 14.30 0.40
CA ASP A 18 -3.49 15.19 1.49
C ASP A 18 -2.34 15.50 2.45
N ARG A 19 -1.59 14.47 2.86
CA ARG A 19 -0.44 14.62 3.76
C ARG A 19 0.65 15.50 3.16
N LEU A 20 1.02 15.30 1.91
CA LEU A 20 2.05 16.08 1.23
C LEU A 20 1.64 17.55 1.09
N LEU A 21 0.40 17.81 0.71
CA LEU A 21 -0.13 19.17 0.58
C LEU A 21 -0.18 19.89 1.94
N SER A 22 -0.53 19.20 3.04
CA SER A 22 -0.54 19.75 4.39
C SER A 22 0.86 20.13 4.91
N HIS A 23 1.92 19.69 4.23
CA HIS A 23 3.32 20.02 4.51
C HIS A 23 3.92 20.94 3.42
N ASP A 24 3.10 21.70 2.72
CA ASP A 24 3.49 22.71 1.71
C ASP A 24 4.31 22.11 0.53
N HIS A 25 4.09 20.83 0.19
CA HIS A 25 4.65 20.26 -1.03
C HIS A 25 3.75 20.57 -2.23
N THR A 26 4.33 20.65 -3.42
CA THR A 26 3.56 20.64 -4.66
C THR A 26 3.43 19.20 -5.16
N VAL A 27 2.22 18.80 -5.53
CA VAL A 27 1.91 17.41 -5.88
C VAL A 27 1.28 17.34 -7.28
N ASP A 28 1.90 16.58 -8.15
CA ASP A 28 1.32 16.15 -9.41
C ASP A 28 0.86 14.68 -9.27
N VAL A 29 -0.43 14.44 -9.41
CA VAL A 29 -1.02 13.08 -9.41
C VAL A 29 -1.08 12.57 -10.84
N ILE A 30 -0.57 11.36 -11.08
CA ILE A 30 -0.77 10.59 -12.31
C ILE A 30 -1.56 9.34 -11.96
N ASP A 31 -2.75 9.20 -12.52
CA ASP A 31 -3.66 8.07 -12.25
C ASP A 31 -4.50 7.76 -13.49
N ASP A 32 -4.64 6.50 -13.85
CA ASP A 32 -5.47 6.07 -14.98
C ASP A 32 -6.94 5.84 -14.57
N LEU A 33 -7.25 6.06 -13.29
CA LEU A 33 -8.57 5.89 -12.65
C LEU A 33 -9.14 4.47 -12.81
N SER A 34 -8.30 3.48 -13.11
CA SER A 34 -8.74 2.07 -13.22
C SER A 34 -9.25 1.50 -11.89
N THR A 35 -8.66 1.93 -10.77
CA THR A 35 -9.08 1.59 -9.41
C THR A 35 -9.28 2.81 -8.52
N GLY A 36 -8.69 3.93 -8.88
CA GLY A 36 -8.81 5.22 -8.21
C GLY A 36 -10.10 5.96 -8.55
N SER A 37 -10.38 7.03 -7.80
CA SER A 37 -11.52 7.92 -8.04
C SER A 37 -11.14 9.37 -7.76
N LEU A 38 -11.59 10.30 -8.62
CA LEU A 38 -11.42 11.73 -8.37
C LEU A 38 -12.15 12.21 -7.10
N ALA A 39 -13.16 11.46 -6.64
CA ALA A 39 -13.83 11.71 -5.37
C ALA A 39 -12.87 11.60 -4.18
N ASN A 40 -11.89 10.71 -4.23
CA ASN A 40 -10.88 10.55 -3.19
C ASN A 40 -9.97 11.79 -3.03
N LEU A 41 -9.92 12.66 -4.03
CA LEU A 41 -9.12 13.89 -4.04
C LEU A 41 -9.99 15.15 -3.83
N ALA A 42 -11.24 14.99 -3.40
CA ALA A 42 -12.16 16.13 -3.24
C ALA A 42 -11.65 17.16 -2.23
N ASP A 43 -11.18 16.70 -1.07
CA ASP A 43 -10.66 17.54 0.01
C ASP A 43 -9.37 18.25 -0.42
N ALA A 44 -8.43 17.52 -1.01
CA ALA A 44 -7.18 18.07 -1.56
C ALA A 44 -7.44 19.17 -2.61
N ARG A 45 -8.46 18.99 -3.45
CA ARG A 45 -8.87 20.00 -4.45
C ARG A 45 -9.51 21.23 -3.81
N ALA A 46 -10.26 21.05 -2.73
CA ALA A 46 -10.94 22.16 -2.02
C ALA A 46 -9.94 23.08 -1.31
N VAL A 47 -8.84 22.53 -0.78
CA VAL A 47 -7.77 23.33 -0.15
C VAL A 47 -7.11 24.29 -1.14
N GLY A 48 -7.04 23.91 -2.42
CA GLY A 48 -6.46 24.74 -3.50
C GLY A 48 -4.94 24.85 -3.40
N GLY A 49 -4.29 25.24 -4.50
CA GLY A 49 -2.84 25.46 -4.55
C GLY A 49 -2.01 24.16 -4.50
N GLY A 50 -0.94 24.08 -5.24
CA GLY A 50 0.01 22.97 -5.14
C GLY A 50 -0.42 21.60 -5.74
N LEU A 51 -1.69 21.33 -6.02
CA LEU A 51 -2.19 20.09 -6.58
C LEU A 51 -2.49 20.21 -8.08
N LYS A 52 -1.99 19.25 -8.87
CA LYS A 52 -2.41 19.01 -10.24
C LYS A 52 -2.73 17.55 -10.43
N ILE A 53 -3.81 17.26 -11.16
CA ILE A 53 -4.28 15.90 -11.41
C ILE A 53 -4.23 15.63 -12.91
N HIS A 54 -3.59 14.54 -13.28
CA HIS A 54 -3.41 14.13 -14.67
C HIS A 54 -4.02 12.72 -14.82
N HIS A 55 -5.09 12.63 -15.61
CA HIS A 55 -5.68 11.34 -15.98
C HIS A 55 -4.83 10.73 -17.10
N LEU A 56 -3.81 9.98 -16.73
CA LEU A 56 -2.81 9.39 -17.62
C LEU A 56 -2.44 7.98 -17.15
N ASP A 57 -2.15 7.14 -18.12
CA ASP A 57 -1.44 5.89 -17.89
C ASP A 57 0.03 6.20 -17.58
N ALA A 58 0.54 5.72 -16.44
CA ALA A 58 1.92 5.96 -16.00
C ALA A 58 2.99 5.36 -16.95
N THR A 59 2.60 4.48 -17.88
CA THR A 59 3.50 3.92 -18.90
C THR A 59 3.44 4.67 -20.23
N SER A 60 2.63 5.72 -20.33
CA SER A 60 2.46 6.50 -21.56
C SER A 60 3.62 7.48 -21.79
N THR A 61 3.80 7.88 -23.03
CA THR A 61 4.76 8.92 -23.42
C THR A 61 4.40 10.29 -22.85
N GLU A 62 3.11 10.53 -22.62
CA GLU A 62 2.58 11.74 -22.00
C GLU A 62 2.98 11.81 -20.51
N ALA A 63 2.92 10.69 -19.78
CA ALA A 63 3.37 10.62 -18.40
C ALA A 63 4.89 10.83 -18.29
N ASP A 64 5.69 10.23 -19.16
CA ASP A 64 7.13 10.46 -19.24
C ASP A 64 7.44 11.94 -19.51
N SER A 65 6.78 12.56 -20.50
CA SER A 65 6.95 13.97 -20.83
C SER A 65 6.55 14.88 -19.66
N LEU A 66 5.48 14.53 -18.95
CA LEU A 66 5.04 15.27 -17.78
C LEU A 66 6.10 15.22 -16.65
N ILE A 67 6.66 14.05 -16.33
CA ILE A 67 7.73 13.91 -15.37
C ILE A 67 8.92 14.79 -15.75
N GLY A 68 9.31 14.81 -17.03
CA GLY A 68 10.38 15.67 -17.54
C GLY A 68 10.09 17.16 -17.39
N MET A 69 8.85 17.57 -17.60
CA MET A 69 8.39 18.94 -17.43
C MET A 69 8.35 19.40 -15.98
N ARG A 70 7.90 18.52 -15.07
CA ARG A 70 7.73 18.80 -13.64
C ARG A 70 9.04 18.72 -12.87
N ARG A 71 9.98 17.89 -13.30
CA ARG A 71 11.26 17.64 -12.62
C ARG A 71 11.05 17.40 -11.12
N PRO A 72 10.29 16.37 -10.73
CA PRO A 72 9.99 16.13 -9.33
C PRO A 72 11.27 15.77 -8.56
N ASP A 73 11.31 16.16 -7.28
CA ASP A 73 12.35 15.73 -6.35
C ASP A 73 12.19 14.25 -6.01
N VAL A 74 10.93 13.79 -5.90
CA VAL A 74 10.55 12.42 -5.52
C VAL A 74 9.35 11.95 -6.34
N ILE A 75 9.38 10.67 -6.75
CA ILE A 75 8.21 9.98 -7.31
C ILE A 75 7.78 8.86 -6.37
N HIS A 76 6.52 8.89 -5.91
CA HIS A 76 5.89 7.78 -5.18
C HIS A 76 5.11 6.90 -6.16
N VAL A 77 5.35 5.59 -6.11
CA VAL A 77 4.67 4.59 -6.95
C VAL A 77 3.80 3.72 -6.07
N LEU A 78 2.49 3.92 -6.16
CA LEU A 78 1.47 3.25 -5.34
C LEU A 78 0.56 2.38 -6.21
N THR A 79 1.16 1.64 -7.13
CA THR A 79 0.41 0.74 -8.01
C THR A 79 -0.08 -0.49 -7.26
N THR A 80 -1.33 -0.84 -7.52
CA THR A 80 -1.93 -2.02 -6.89
C THR A 80 -1.43 -3.30 -7.56
N LEU A 81 -0.90 -4.22 -6.77
CA LEU A 81 -0.78 -5.62 -7.18
C LEU A 81 -2.14 -6.29 -6.98
N PRO A 82 -2.79 -6.76 -8.04
CA PRO A 82 -4.12 -7.35 -7.93
C PRO A 82 -4.10 -8.61 -7.04
N PRO A 83 -5.27 -9.09 -6.58
CA PRO A 83 -5.39 -10.36 -5.86
C PRO A 83 -4.75 -11.53 -6.63
N SER A 84 -4.33 -12.57 -5.93
CA SER A 84 -3.57 -13.69 -6.50
C SER A 84 -4.36 -14.55 -7.51
N ASP A 85 -5.68 -14.50 -7.46
CA ASP A 85 -6.60 -15.20 -8.38
C ASP A 85 -6.74 -14.49 -9.75
N GLN A 86 -6.22 -13.28 -9.89
CA GLN A 86 -6.27 -12.55 -11.15
C GLN A 86 -5.25 -13.11 -12.17
N PRO A 87 -5.52 -12.93 -13.49
CA PRO A 87 -4.63 -13.40 -14.54
C PRO A 87 -3.20 -12.87 -14.40
N PRO A 88 -2.16 -13.64 -14.78
CA PRO A 88 -0.76 -13.20 -14.72
C PRO A 88 -0.49 -11.87 -15.41
N ALA A 89 -1.19 -11.56 -16.49
CA ALA A 89 -1.05 -10.29 -17.22
C ALA A 89 -1.44 -9.07 -16.36
N ALA A 90 -2.43 -9.21 -15.46
CA ALA A 90 -2.83 -8.14 -14.56
C ALA A 90 -1.72 -7.81 -13.54
N HIS A 91 -0.98 -8.83 -13.07
CA HIS A 91 0.17 -8.61 -12.19
C HIS A 91 1.35 -7.96 -12.92
N ALA A 92 1.59 -8.33 -14.20
CA ALA A 92 2.68 -7.76 -14.99
C ALA A 92 2.54 -6.25 -15.18
N ARG A 93 1.32 -5.72 -15.17
CA ARG A 93 1.05 -4.29 -15.28
C ARG A 93 1.74 -3.47 -14.20
N ALA A 94 1.73 -3.92 -12.95
CA ALA A 94 2.40 -3.24 -11.84
C ALA A 94 3.92 -3.12 -12.08
N LEU A 95 4.55 -4.19 -12.61
CA LEU A 95 5.97 -4.17 -12.95
C LEU A 95 6.27 -3.22 -14.10
N GLN A 96 5.41 -3.17 -15.13
CA GLN A 96 5.55 -2.24 -16.24
C GLN A 96 5.54 -0.78 -15.77
N VAL A 97 4.64 -0.44 -14.83
CA VAL A 97 4.59 0.91 -14.25
C VAL A 97 5.89 1.25 -13.51
N VAL A 98 6.40 0.34 -12.67
CA VAL A 98 7.66 0.56 -11.95
C VAL A 98 8.81 0.78 -12.94
N LEU A 99 8.92 -0.05 -13.98
CA LEU A 99 9.97 0.10 -15.01
C LEU A 99 9.84 1.43 -15.78
N ALA A 100 8.63 1.80 -16.20
CA ALA A 100 8.40 3.05 -16.93
C ALA A 100 8.77 4.27 -16.08
N VAL A 101 8.41 4.28 -14.79
CA VAL A 101 8.76 5.36 -13.86
C VAL A 101 10.26 5.44 -13.63
N LEU A 102 10.94 4.30 -13.46
CA LEU A 102 12.41 4.27 -13.30
C LEU A 102 13.12 4.78 -14.55
N GLU A 103 12.65 4.41 -15.75
CA GLU A 103 13.18 4.94 -17.03
C GLU A 103 12.94 6.44 -17.17
N ALA A 104 11.77 6.94 -16.79
CA ALA A 104 11.49 8.38 -16.75
C ALA A 104 12.40 9.09 -15.74
N ALA A 105 12.57 8.53 -14.53
CA ALA A 105 13.45 9.07 -13.50
C ALA A 105 14.90 9.17 -14.00
N ARG A 106 15.41 8.12 -14.65
CA ARG A 106 16.75 8.10 -15.27
C ARG A 106 16.89 9.18 -16.34
N ARG A 107 15.91 9.28 -17.24
CA ARG A 107 15.93 10.18 -18.39
C ARG A 107 15.87 11.63 -18.00
N HIS A 108 15.10 11.94 -16.97
CA HIS A 108 14.82 13.31 -16.54
C HIS A 108 15.56 13.75 -15.27
N GLY A 109 16.43 12.90 -14.72
CA GLY A 109 17.28 13.23 -13.58
C GLY A 109 16.53 13.33 -12.25
N VAL A 110 15.48 12.51 -12.06
CA VAL A 110 14.77 12.43 -10.76
C VAL A 110 15.66 11.71 -9.76
N GLY A 111 15.88 12.35 -8.61
CA GLY A 111 16.83 11.85 -7.60
C GLY A 111 16.34 10.64 -6.82
N LYS A 112 15.01 10.49 -6.63
CA LYS A 112 14.48 9.45 -5.74
C LYS A 112 13.15 8.88 -6.20
N VAL A 113 13.00 7.55 -6.04
CA VAL A 113 11.74 6.81 -6.26
C VAL A 113 11.38 6.02 -5.00
N VAL A 114 10.14 6.17 -4.53
CA VAL A 114 9.57 5.41 -3.41
C VAL A 114 8.52 4.46 -3.95
N VAL A 115 8.65 3.17 -3.64
CA VAL A 115 7.70 2.15 -4.12
C VAL A 115 7.08 1.42 -2.93
N ALA A 116 5.77 1.34 -2.88
CA ALA A 116 5.06 0.50 -1.92
C ALA A 116 4.72 -0.86 -2.54
N VAL A 117 5.05 -1.94 -1.83
CA VAL A 117 4.70 -3.30 -2.23
C VAL A 117 4.01 -4.03 -1.08
N PRO A 118 3.03 -4.91 -1.33
CA PRO A 118 2.41 -5.69 -0.27
C PRO A 118 3.41 -6.64 0.38
N ALA A 119 3.63 -6.53 1.68
CA ALA A 119 4.56 -7.40 2.40
C ALA A 119 4.18 -8.88 2.30
N THR A 120 2.88 -9.18 2.28
CA THR A 120 2.35 -10.55 2.10
C THR A 120 2.76 -11.18 0.77
N ALA A 121 2.90 -10.38 -0.29
CA ALA A 121 3.39 -10.87 -1.58
C ALA A 121 4.90 -11.10 -1.54
N LEU A 122 5.63 -10.17 -0.92
CA LEU A 122 7.09 -10.14 -0.95
C LEU A 122 7.74 -11.21 -0.06
N HIS A 123 7.22 -11.40 1.17
CA HIS A 123 7.80 -12.31 2.15
C HIS A 123 7.29 -13.77 2.03
N GLY A 124 6.29 -14.04 1.21
CA GLY A 124 5.73 -15.37 1.03
C GLY A 124 5.10 -15.94 2.32
N HIS A 125 5.29 -17.24 2.59
CA HIS A 125 4.64 -17.96 3.70
C HIS A 125 5.62 -18.20 4.86
N PRO A 126 5.66 -17.32 5.87
CA PRO A 126 6.54 -17.48 7.01
C PRO A 126 6.07 -18.60 7.94
N THR A 127 7.01 -19.19 8.68
CA THR A 127 6.68 -20.04 9.81
C THR A 127 6.22 -19.21 11.00
N SER A 128 5.36 -19.74 11.85
CA SER A 128 4.84 -19.03 13.05
C SER A 128 5.95 -18.55 14.00
N ARG A 129 7.08 -19.27 14.04
CA ARG A 129 8.24 -18.93 14.90
C ARG A 129 9.03 -17.72 14.38
N ALA A 130 8.87 -17.37 13.11
CA ALA A 130 9.56 -16.25 12.50
C ALA A 130 8.83 -14.90 12.65
N LEU A 131 7.63 -14.90 13.26
CA LEU A 131 6.79 -13.72 13.40
C LEU A 131 7.06 -12.92 14.68
N PRO A 132 7.01 -11.59 14.66
CA PRO A 132 6.89 -10.76 13.45
C PRO A 132 8.14 -10.85 12.59
N LEU A 133 7.96 -10.92 11.25
CA LEU A 133 9.06 -11.02 10.29
C LEU A 133 9.96 -9.80 10.37
N LYS A 134 11.23 -10.03 10.63
CA LYS A 134 12.25 -8.98 10.56
C LYS A 134 12.51 -8.60 9.09
N ASP A 135 13.03 -7.40 8.91
CA ASP A 135 13.58 -7.01 7.63
C ASP A 135 14.73 -7.95 7.26
N VAL A 136 14.73 -8.41 6.03
CA VAL A 136 15.79 -9.25 5.46
C VAL A 136 16.47 -8.51 4.32
N ASP A 137 17.66 -8.95 3.94
CA ASP A 137 18.29 -8.47 2.72
C ASP A 137 17.47 -8.89 1.50
N ILE A 138 17.39 -8.01 0.51
CA ILE A 138 16.58 -8.22 -0.69
C ILE A 138 16.91 -9.57 -1.34
N GLY A 139 18.17 -9.97 -1.35
CA GLY A 139 18.61 -11.28 -1.87
C GLY A 139 18.02 -12.50 -1.16
N GLN A 140 17.57 -12.37 0.09
CA GLN A 140 17.04 -13.45 0.91
C GLN A 140 15.52 -13.64 0.78
N LEU A 141 14.84 -12.76 0.06
CA LEU A 141 13.39 -12.87 -0.17
C LEU A 141 13.07 -14.11 -1.00
N VAL A 142 12.06 -14.86 -0.59
CA VAL A 142 11.59 -16.06 -1.29
C VAL A 142 10.12 -15.88 -1.67
N PRO A 143 9.83 -15.15 -2.77
CA PRO A 143 8.47 -14.89 -3.22
C PRO A 143 7.78 -16.18 -3.67
N ARG A 144 6.45 -16.23 -3.53
CA ARG A 144 5.62 -17.33 -4.04
C ARG A 144 4.55 -16.81 -4.99
N GLY A 145 4.24 -17.62 -6.00
CA GLY A 145 3.26 -17.27 -7.03
C GLY A 145 3.67 -16.06 -7.88
N VAL A 146 2.89 -15.78 -8.91
CA VAL A 146 3.17 -14.67 -9.85
C VAL A 146 3.21 -13.32 -9.13
N ARG A 147 2.27 -13.09 -8.22
CA ARG A 147 2.19 -11.86 -7.43
C ARG A 147 3.46 -11.59 -6.62
N GLY A 148 3.99 -12.62 -5.98
CA GLY A 148 5.24 -12.52 -5.21
C GLY A 148 6.45 -12.28 -6.11
N VAL A 149 6.53 -12.97 -7.25
CA VAL A 149 7.62 -12.78 -8.23
C VAL A 149 7.61 -11.35 -8.77
N VAL A 150 6.44 -10.80 -9.10
CA VAL A 150 6.31 -9.41 -9.58
C VAL A 150 6.71 -8.41 -8.49
N ALA A 151 6.26 -8.61 -7.25
CA ALA A 151 6.65 -7.75 -6.12
C ALA A 151 8.18 -7.75 -5.93
N ARG A 152 8.80 -8.93 -6.00
CA ARG A 152 10.26 -9.08 -5.89
C ARG A 152 10.98 -8.42 -7.07
N ALA A 153 10.53 -8.65 -8.30
CA ALA A 153 11.12 -8.06 -9.49
C ALA A 153 11.05 -6.52 -9.45
N SER A 154 9.98 -5.94 -8.90
CA SER A 154 9.89 -4.49 -8.69
C SER A 154 11.01 -3.97 -7.78
N VAL A 155 11.30 -4.69 -6.71
CA VAL A 155 12.40 -4.32 -5.78
C VAL A 155 13.78 -4.53 -6.44
N ASP A 156 13.97 -5.63 -7.18
CA ASP A 156 15.23 -5.90 -7.90
C ASP A 156 15.51 -4.83 -8.97
N LEU A 157 14.48 -4.32 -9.66
CA LEU A 157 14.63 -3.18 -10.58
C LEU A 157 15.11 -1.91 -9.88
N LEU A 158 14.59 -1.60 -8.68
CA LEU A 158 15.04 -0.45 -7.90
C LEU A 158 16.53 -0.54 -7.57
N VAL A 159 17.00 -1.72 -7.14
CA VAL A 159 18.42 -1.97 -6.87
C VAL A 159 19.25 -1.78 -8.14
N ALA A 160 18.84 -2.38 -9.25
CA ALA A 160 19.56 -2.29 -10.52
C ALA A 160 19.67 -0.84 -11.02
N PHE A 161 18.58 -0.05 -10.93
CA PHE A 161 18.61 1.35 -11.36
C PHE A 161 19.45 2.25 -10.43
N ARG A 162 19.49 1.94 -9.14
CA ARG A 162 20.41 2.61 -8.21
C ARG A 162 21.87 2.31 -8.57
N ASP A 163 22.22 1.04 -8.77
CA ASP A 163 23.60 0.64 -9.04
C ASP A 163 24.10 1.15 -10.39
N LEU A 164 23.23 1.18 -11.41
CA LEU A 164 23.61 1.58 -12.77
C LEU A 164 23.44 3.07 -13.05
N HIS A 165 22.52 3.74 -12.37
CA HIS A 165 22.09 5.11 -12.73
C HIS A 165 22.06 6.08 -11.54
N ALA A 166 22.49 5.63 -10.35
CA ALA A 166 22.52 6.44 -9.12
C ALA A 166 21.15 7.03 -8.71
N ILE A 167 20.03 6.36 -9.09
CA ILE A 167 18.69 6.74 -8.66
C ILE A 167 18.47 6.18 -7.25
N GLU A 168 18.33 7.06 -6.27
CA GLU A 168 18.02 6.63 -4.91
C GLU A 168 16.61 6.04 -4.84
N PHE A 169 16.42 5.02 -4.01
CA PHE A 169 15.10 4.44 -3.79
C PHE A 169 14.83 4.14 -2.31
N THR A 170 13.55 4.05 -1.96
CA THR A 170 13.09 3.37 -0.75
C THR A 170 11.92 2.47 -1.14
N ALA A 171 12.06 1.17 -0.89
CA ALA A 171 10.96 0.22 -1.06
C ALA A 171 10.30 -0.03 0.31
N LEU A 172 8.97 0.11 0.38
CA LEU A 172 8.20 -0.14 1.58
C LEU A 172 7.39 -1.42 1.43
N ALA A 173 7.72 -2.44 2.23
CA ALA A 173 6.92 -3.65 2.37
C ALA A 173 5.77 -3.36 3.33
N MET A 174 4.58 -3.07 2.80
CA MET A 174 3.43 -2.62 3.56
C MET A 174 2.63 -3.79 4.13
N ALA A 175 2.28 -3.73 5.41
CA ALA A 175 1.27 -4.58 6.01
C ALA A 175 -0.11 -4.39 5.35
N THR A 176 -1.15 -5.03 5.88
CA THR A 176 -2.51 -4.83 5.36
C THR A 176 -3.03 -3.46 5.80
N VAL A 177 -2.97 -2.49 4.89
CA VAL A 177 -3.44 -1.13 5.16
C VAL A 177 -4.97 -1.09 5.12
N TYR A 178 -5.58 -0.36 6.07
CA TYR A 178 -7.02 -0.13 6.14
C TYR A 178 -7.32 1.33 6.54
N GLY A 179 -8.50 1.82 6.20
CA GLY A 179 -8.93 3.18 6.55
C GLY A 179 -10.01 3.73 5.61
N PRO A 180 -10.42 4.99 5.79
CA PRO A 180 -11.36 5.68 4.91
C PRO A 180 -10.93 5.64 3.44
N ARG A 181 -11.87 5.76 2.51
CA ARG A 181 -11.68 5.66 1.06
C ARG A 181 -11.25 4.27 0.57
N GLN A 182 -11.16 3.26 1.46
CA GLN A 182 -10.92 1.87 1.05
C GLN A 182 -12.18 1.30 0.42
N ARG A 183 -12.04 0.68 -0.76
CA ARG A 183 -13.15 0.01 -1.45
C ARG A 183 -13.60 -1.23 -0.69
N ALA A 184 -14.86 -1.61 -0.80
CA ALA A 184 -15.40 -2.83 -0.20
C ALA A 184 -14.69 -4.11 -0.68
N ASP A 185 -14.22 -4.14 -1.94
CA ASP A 185 -13.43 -5.22 -2.52
C ASP A 185 -11.90 -5.04 -2.30
N GLY A 186 -11.49 -4.01 -1.59
CA GLY A 186 -10.08 -3.65 -1.34
C GLY A 186 -9.38 -4.47 -0.26
N GLY A 187 -10.03 -5.50 0.29
CA GLY A 187 -9.46 -6.40 1.30
C GLY A 187 -10.42 -6.69 2.45
N VAL A 188 -9.98 -7.51 3.40
CA VAL A 188 -10.84 -8.06 4.46
C VAL A 188 -11.49 -6.98 5.33
N VAL A 189 -10.80 -5.88 5.66
CA VAL A 189 -11.38 -4.81 6.49
C VAL A 189 -12.50 -4.10 5.74
N GLY A 190 -12.26 -3.69 4.48
CA GLY A 190 -13.28 -3.05 3.64
C GLY A 190 -14.51 -3.94 3.42
N ALA A 191 -14.29 -5.24 3.17
CA ALA A 191 -15.39 -6.21 3.02
C ALA A 191 -16.22 -6.35 4.30
N PHE A 192 -15.58 -6.38 5.46
CA PHE A 192 -16.27 -6.53 6.74
C PHE A 192 -17.02 -5.26 7.16
N VAL A 193 -16.44 -4.09 6.96
CA VAL A 193 -17.14 -2.83 7.20
C VAL A 193 -18.35 -2.71 6.28
N HIS A 194 -18.20 -3.05 4.99
CA HIS A 194 -19.32 -3.05 4.05
C HIS A 194 -20.42 -4.04 4.47
N ALA A 195 -20.05 -5.25 4.91
CA ALA A 195 -21.02 -6.24 5.39
C ALA A 195 -21.76 -5.73 6.63
N ALA A 196 -21.06 -5.21 7.62
CA ALA A 196 -21.64 -4.69 8.85
C ALA A 196 -22.59 -3.51 8.61
N THR A 197 -22.17 -2.52 7.80
CA THR A 197 -22.98 -1.32 7.50
C THR A 197 -24.21 -1.60 6.63
N ASN A 198 -24.19 -2.68 5.82
CA ASN A 198 -25.31 -3.11 5.00
C ASN A 198 -26.14 -4.25 5.64
N ALA A 199 -25.93 -4.53 6.93
CA ALA A 199 -26.62 -5.59 7.64
C ALA A 199 -26.59 -6.95 6.90
N SER A 200 -25.46 -7.28 6.27
CA SER A 200 -25.24 -8.52 5.55
C SER A 200 -24.22 -9.41 6.26
N ALA A 201 -24.40 -10.73 6.17
CA ALA A 201 -23.45 -11.67 6.77
C ALA A 201 -22.08 -11.59 6.05
N PRO A 202 -20.96 -11.43 6.79
CA PRO A 202 -19.65 -11.45 6.17
C PRO A 202 -19.28 -12.87 5.73
N VAL A 203 -18.48 -12.99 4.68
CA VAL A 203 -17.90 -14.25 4.26
C VAL A 203 -16.44 -14.32 4.73
N ILE A 204 -16.13 -15.35 5.51
CA ILE A 204 -14.78 -15.67 5.98
C ILE A 204 -14.28 -16.89 5.23
N ASP A 205 -13.20 -16.75 4.47
CA ASP A 205 -12.55 -17.89 3.84
C ASP A 205 -11.87 -18.77 4.91
N GLY A 206 -12.18 -20.06 4.95
CA GLY A 206 -11.68 -20.98 5.96
C GLY A 206 -12.29 -20.79 7.35
N ASP A 207 -11.51 -21.05 8.40
CA ASP A 207 -11.97 -21.05 9.81
C ASP A 207 -11.81 -19.71 10.56
N GLY A 208 -11.31 -18.68 9.88
CA GLY A 208 -11.11 -17.36 10.46
C GLY A 208 -9.89 -17.22 11.41
N ARG A 209 -9.08 -18.27 11.58
CA ARG A 209 -7.87 -18.24 12.42
C ARG A 209 -6.65 -17.68 11.73
N GLN A 210 -6.70 -17.47 10.41
CA GLN A 210 -5.63 -16.81 9.70
C GLN A 210 -5.44 -15.39 10.22
N THR A 211 -4.18 -14.96 10.39
CA THR A 211 -3.88 -13.64 10.98
C THR A 211 -3.29 -12.68 9.96
N ARG A 212 -3.54 -11.40 10.17
CA ARG A 212 -2.98 -10.28 9.40
C ARG A 212 -2.39 -9.25 10.35
N ASP A 213 -1.39 -8.55 9.87
CA ASP A 213 -0.89 -7.30 10.44
C ASP A 213 -1.69 -6.16 9.82
N LEU A 214 -2.48 -5.47 10.63
CA LEU A 214 -3.40 -4.41 10.19
C LEU A 214 -2.80 -3.05 10.53
N LEU A 215 -2.60 -2.22 9.51
CA LEU A 215 -1.98 -0.91 9.62
C LEU A 215 -2.96 0.18 9.20
N TYR A 216 -3.21 1.15 10.07
CA TYR A 216 -4.09 2.26 9.73
C TYR A 216 -3.46 3.16 8.65
N VAL A 217 -4.29 3.74 7.78
CA VAL A 217 -3.82 4.46 6.59
C VAL A 217 -2.96 5.67 6.92
N ASP A 218 -3.24 6.41 8.00
CA ASP A 218 -2.43 7.57 8.38
C ASP A 218 -1.01 7.17 8.78
N ASP A 219 -0.85 6.04 9.47
CA ASP A 219 0.46 5.49 9.81
C ASP A 219 1.23 5.08 8.55
N ALA A 220 0.54 4.44 7.60
CA ALA A 220 1.11 4.04 6.31
C ALA A 220 1.59 5.26 5.50
N VAL A 221 0.77 6.30 5.47
CA VAL A 221 1.05 7.55 4.73
C VAL A 221 2.22 8.33 5.34
N ASP A 222 2.33 8.36 6.69
CA ASP A 222 3.49 8.98 7.34
C ASP A 222 4.79 8.23 6.99
N ALA A 223 4.77 6.90 6.94
CA ALA A 223 5.92 6.12 6.49
C ALA A 223 6.31 6.46 5.04
N LEU A 224 5.32 6.57 4.14
CA LEU A 224 5.52 6.96 2.74
C LEU A 224 6.12 8.35 2.61
N ALA A 225 5.59 9.34 3.33
CA ALA A 225 6.11 10.71 3.30
C ALA A 225 7.57 10.76 3.77
N ARG A 226 7.88 10.11 4.90
CA ARG A 226 9.26 10.02 5.43
C ARG A 226 10.20 9.28 4.48
N ALA A 227 9.72 8.27 3.77
CA ALA A 227 10.51 7.54 2.78
C ALA A 227 10.94 8.41 1.60
N GLY A 228 10.21 9.48 1.30
CA GLY A 228 10.62 10.49 0.32
C GLY A 228 11.94 11.17 0.68
N GLU A 229 12.21 11.35 1.97
CA GLU A 229 13.39 12.06 2.47
C GLU A 229 14.50 11.13 3.00
N ARG A 230 14.14 9.92 3.44
CA ARG A 230 15.00 9.01 4.21
C ARG A 230 15.01 7.61 3.61
N GLY A 231 15.84 6.73 4.17
CA GLY A 231 15.86 5.30 3.87
C GLY A 231 16.41 4.95 2.48
N GLY A 232 17.32 5.77 1.93
CA GLY A 232 17.91 5.55 0.61
C GLY A 232 18.56 4.17 0.47
N GLY A 233 18.21 3.45 -0.61
CA GLY A 233 18.72 2.11 -0.94
C GLY A 233 18.17 0.97 -0.09
N LEU A 234 17.08 1.16 0.64
CA LEU A 234 16.57 0.16 1.58
C LEU A 234 15.19 -0.38 1.16
N LEU A 235 15.01 -1.66 1.48
CA LEU A 235 13.69 -2.27 1.66
C LEU A 235 13.35 -2.24 3.15
N VAL A 236 12.19 -1.69 3.50
CA VAL A 236 11.77 -1.46 4.88
C VAL A 236 10.37 -2.01 5.12
N ASN A 237 10.19 -2.80 6.17
CA ASN A 237 8.89 -3.27 6.61
C ASN A 237 8.11 -2.13 7.30
N VAL A 238 6.87 -1.93 6.88
CA VAL A 238 5.94 -0.94 7.44
C VAL A 238 4.68 -1.66 7.90
N GLY A 239 4.60 -1.93 9.19
CA GLY A 239 3.53 -2.69 9.85
C GLY A 239 3.54 -2.46 11.34
N THR A 240 2.60 -3.09 12.05
CA THR A 240 2.47 -2.98 13.51
C THR A 240 3.27 -4.03 14.26
N GLY A 241 3.53 -5.17 13.63
CA GLY A 241 4.09 -6.35 14.27
C GLY A 241 3.06 -7.19 15.03
N VAL A 242 1.80 -6.78 15.03
CA VAL A 242 0.70 -7.43 15.76
C VAL A 242 -0.08 -8.35 14.82
N GLN A 243 -0.40 -9.54 15.30
CA GLN A 243 -1.23 -10.50 14.58
C GLN A 243 -2.68 -10.37 15.04
N THR A 244 -3.60 -10.03 14.15
CA THR A 244 -5.04 -10.05 14.39
C THR A 244 -5.68 -11.14 13.53
N SER A 245 -6.46 -12.05 14.12
CA SER A 245 -7.17 -13.06 13.34
C SER A 245 -8.36 -12.46 12.59
N VAL A 246 -8.71 -13.07 11.45
CA VAL A 246 -9.84 -12.60 10.64
C VAL A 246 -11.15 -12.69 11.42
N GLY A 247 -11.34 -13.76 12.23
CA GLY A 247 -12.51 -13.87 13.10
C GLY A 247 -12.57 -12.79 14.19
N GLU A 248 -11.42 -12.48 14.82
CA GLU A 248 -11.32 -11.39 15.81
C GLU A 248 -11.61 -10.03 15.15
N LEU A 249 -11.09 -9.77 13.97
CA LEU A 249 -11.36 -8.55 13.22
C LEU A 249 -12.85 -8.35 12.96
N TRP A 250 -13.56 -9.42 12.53
CA TRP A 250 -15.01 -9.34 12.36
C TRP A 250 -15.71 -8.96 13.64
N ASN A 251 -15.40 -9.64 14.75
CA ASN A 251 -16.04 -9.36 16.05
C ASN A 251 -15.84 -7.90 16.51
N ARG A 252 -14.64 -7.34 16.28
CA ARG A 252 -14.35 -5.92 16.60
C ARG A 252 -15.17 -4.97 15.73
N ILE A 253 -15.22 -5.19 14.41
CA ILE A 253 -16.02 -4.36 13.50
C ILE A 253 -17.52 -4.47 13.82
N ALA A 254 -18.03 -5.68 14.04
CA ALA A 254 -19.42 -5.92 14.37
C ALA A 254 -19.85 -5.23 15.68
N ALA A 255 -18.96 -5.12 16.65
CA ALA A 255 -19.23 -4.41 17.90
C ALA A 255 -19.37 -2.88 17.73
N LEU A 256 -18.80 -2.30 16.67
CA LEU A 256 -18.85 -0.87 16.38
C LEU A 256 -20.10 -0.46 15.60
N VAL A 257 -20.74 -1.40 14.89
CA VAL A 257 -21.90 -1.10 14.02
C VAL A 257 -23.20 -1.62 14.67
N PRO A 258 -24.19 -0.76 14.95
CA PRO A 258 -25.44 -1.18 15.57
C PRO A 258 -26.13 -2.32 14.79
N GLY A 259 -26.45 -3.41 15.47
CA GLY A 259 -27.12 -4.58 14.88
C GLY A 259 -26.21 -5.56 14.14
N ALA A 260 -24.94 -5.23 13.91
CA ALA A 260 -24.03 -6.13 13.22
C ALA A 260 -23.53 -7.29 14.10
N SER A 261 -23.56 -7.15 15.41
CA SER A 261 -23.17 -8.20 16.35
C SER A 261 -24.05 -9.46 16.26
N ASP A 262 -25.27 -9.33 15.75
CA ASP A 262 -26.20 -10.46 15.57
C ASP A 262 -25.97 -11.20 14.24
N LEU A 263 -25.13 -10.67 13.37
CA LEU A 263 -24.81 -11.28 12.09
C LEU A 263 -23.80 -12.42 12.24
N LEU A 264 -24.22 -13.62 11.89
CA LEU A 264 -23.34 -14.79 11.89
C LEU A 264 -22.50 -14.80 10.62
N ALA A 265 -21.18 -14.91 10.79
CA ALA A 265 -20.29 -15.05 9.63
C ALA A 265 -20.53 -16.37 8.88
N LEU A 266 -20.54 -16.30 7.57
CA LEU A 266 -20.55 -17.45 6.68
C LEU A 266 -19.11 -17.89 6.44
N HIS A 267 -18.88 -19.21 6.50
CA HIS A 267 -17.55 -19.76 6.23
C HIS A 267 -17.50 -20.39 4.85
N GLY A 268 -16.63 -19.82 4.01
CA GLY A 268 -16.30 -20.35 2.69
C GLY A 268 -15.13 -21.35 2.73
N PRO A 269 -14.78 -21.99 1.60
CA PRO A 269 -13.59 -22.83 1.51
C PRO A 269 -12.33 -21.99 1.77
N ALA A 270 -11.33 -22.60 2.42
CA ALA A 270 -10.03 -21.94 2.57
C ALA A 270 -9.38 -21.73 1.19
N ARG A 271 -8.78 -20.56 0.98
CA ARG A 271 -8.05 -20.26 -0.28
C ARG A 271 -6.77 -21.09 -0.33
N SER A 272 -6.44 -21.58 -1.50
CA SER A 272 -5.25 -22.46 -1.69
C SER A 272 -3.92 -21.73 -1.42
N ASP A 273 -3.89 -20.41 -1.55
CA ASP A 273 -2.73 -19.53 -1.32
C ASP A 273 -2.83 -18.73 -0.01
N GLU A 274 -3.77 -19.11 0.88
CA GLU A 274 -4.01 -18.41 2.14
C GLU A 274 -2.76 -18.40 3.05
N LEU A 275 -2.39 -17.21 3.50
CA LEU A 275 -1.37 -17.04 4.53
C LEU A 275 -1.97 -17.37 5.91
N ALA A 276 -1.51 -18.44 6.52
CA ALA A 276 -2.00 -18.85 7.82
C ALA A 276 -1.74 -17.78 8.91
N ARG A 277 -0.54 -17.18 8.91
CA ARG A 277 -0.17 -16.15 9.88
C ARG A 277 0.77 -15.14 9.24
N PHE A 278 0.58 -13.86 9.56
CA PHE A 278 1.44 -12.81 9.04
C PHE A 278 1.51 -11.60 9.98
N ALA A 279 2.72 -11.15 10.25
CA ALA A 279 3.04 -9.86 10.86
C ALA A 279 4.49 -9.50 10.52
N ILE A 280 4.80 -8.20 10.40
CA ILE A 280 6.12 -7.69 10.03
C ILE A 280 6.65 -6.72 11.08
N SER A 281 7.93 -6.81 11.38
CA SER A 281 8.57 -5.99 12.40
C SER A 281 8.89 -4.59 11.89
N PRO A 282 8.50 -3.51 12.59
CA PRO A 282 8.79 -2.13 12.21
C PRO A 282 10.18 -1.64 12.64
N VAL A 283 11.08 -2.50 13.06
CA VAL A 283 12.36 -2.09 13.66
C VAL A 283 13.22 -1.28 12.69
N ARG A 284 13.36 -1.73 11.44
CA ARG A 284 14.14 -1.01 10.42
C ARG A 284 13.49 0.35 10.07
N ALA A 285 12.16 0.43 10.02
CA ALA A 285 11.43 1.68 9.82
C ALA A 285 11.70 2.68 10.95
N ARG A 286 11.74 2.21 12.19
CA ARG A 286 12.07 3.06 13.35
C ARG A 286 13.47 3.64 13.23
N ILE A 287 14.45 2.85 12.82
CA ILE A 287 15.86 3.27 12.73
C ILE A 287 16.07 4.21 11.54
N HIS A 288 15.59 3.85 10.36
CA HIS A 288 15.96 4.53 9.11
C HIS A 288 14.96 5.58 8.64
N LEU A 289 13.67 5.45 9.01
CA LEU A 289 12.63 6.43 8.68
C LEU A 289 12.24 7.29 9.89
N ALA A 290 12.73 6.98 11.10
CA ALA A 290 12.26 7.55 12.37
C ALA A 290 10.73 7.38 12.50
N TRP A 291 10.20 6.23 12.11
CA TRP A 291 8.78 5.93 12.05
C TRP A 291 8.41 4.73 12.94
N SER A 292 7.29 4.83 13.61
CA SER A 292 6.63 3.73 14.31
C SER A 292 5.13 3.87 14.12
N PRO A 293 4.36 2.78 14.08
CA PRO A 293 2.90 2.87 14.09
C PRO A 293 2.44 3.49 15.43
N TRP A 294 1.39 4.32 15.38
CA TRP A 294 0.83 4.98 16.57
C TRP A 294 -0.68 4.79 16.72
N THR A 295 -1.37 4.29 15.70
CA THR A 295 -2.82 4.08 15.73
C THR A 295 -3.10 2.65 16.20
N ASP A 296 -3.77 2.51 17.33
CA ASP A 296 -4.27 1.22 17.78
C ASP A 296 -5.39 0.72 16.89
N LEU A 297 -5.56 -0.62 16.81
CA LEU A 297 -6.55 -1.21 15.90
C LEU A 297 -7.98 -0.73 16.20
N ASP A 298 -8.36 -0.68 17.47
CA ASP A 298 -9.72 -0.28 17.89
C ASP A 298 -9.98 1.19 17.55
N ASP A 299 -9.00 2.08 17.77
CA ASP A 299 -9.10 3.49 17.39
C ASP A 299 -9.24 3.67 15.87
N GLY A 300 -8.43 2.94 15.10
CA GLY A 300 -8.48 2.99 13.65
C GLY A 300 -9.79 2.45 13.07
N LEU A 301 -10.33 1.36 13.64
CA LEU A 301 -11.63 0.80 13.24
C LEU A 301 -12.78 1.75 13.59
N THR A 302 -12.74 2.37 14.76
CA THR A 302 -13.73 3.38 15.18
C THR A 302 -13.77 4.54 14.18
N ARG A 303 -12.62 5.12 13.86
CA ARG A 303 -12.53 6.20 12.85
C ARG A 303 -13.03 5.78 11.47
N LEU A 304 -12.81 4.52 11.09
CA LEU A 304 -13.28 4.00 9.80
C LEU A 304 -14.80 3.82 9.74
N VAL A 305 -15.43 3.46 10.85
CA VAL A 305 -16.89 3.21 10.93
C VAL A 305 -17.67 4.49 11.13
N GLU A 306 -17.13 5.48 11.85
CA GLU A 306 -17.78 6.76 12.16
C GLU A 306 -17.63 7.80 11.04
N GLY A 307 -16.62 7.71 10.20
CA GLY A 307 -16.24 8.71 9.19
C GLY A 307 -16.44 8.34 7.79
#